data_5ac40db9dadf252c5531cc7ba33e38a7
#
_entry.id   5ac40db9dadf252c5531cc7ba33e38a7
#
_cell.length_a   1.000
_cell.length_b   1.000
_cell.length_c   1.000
_cell.angle_alpha   90.00
_cell.angle_beta   90.00
_cell.angle_gamma   90.00
#
_symmetry.space_group_name_H-M   'P 1'
#
loop_
_entity.id
_entity.type
_entity.pdbx_description
1 polymer ?
#
loop_
_entity_poly.entity_id
_entity_poly.type
_entity_poly.pdbx_seq_one_letter_code
_entity_poly.pdbx_strand_id
1 'polypeptide(L)'
;MISRVDDLGVVVLLLAALVHALPLLGVLGGDQLQKLYAVQTDEPTLLLLLRHRAVLFAVLAAVFVYCAMSPSLRSVGLSMVLVCTASFVLLAQLGGDAMNPALKRVFWVDVILVSLSASVLLIQVGARVLGAKA
;
A
#
# COMPACT_ATOMS: atom_id res chain seq x y z
N MET A 1 15.24 -15.74 15.52
CA MET A 1 15.19 -15.26 14.11
C MET A 1 13.74 -15.02 13.65
N ILE A 2 12.83 -15.95 13.88
CA ILE A 2 11.40 -15.84 13.51
C ILE A 2 10.73 -14.62 14.15
N SER A 3 10.94 -14.34 15.44
CA SER A 3 10.36 -13.16 16.11
C SER A 3 10.72 -11.83 15.44
N ARG A 4 11.99 -11.66 15.03
CA ARG A 4 12.43 -10.43 14.33
C ARG A 4 11.77 -10.26 12.96
N VAL A 5 11.49 -11.34 12.24
CA VAL A 5 10.80 -11.29 10.94
C VAL A 5 9.33 -10.93 11.13
N ASP A 6 8.72 -11.44 12.21
CA ASP A 6 7.35 -11.08 12.57
C ASP A 6 7.24 -9.60 12.97
N ASP A 7 8.21 -9.07 13.72
CA ASP A 7 8.29 -7.65 14.09
C ASP A 7 8.46 -6.76 12.85
N LEU A 8 9.31 -7.16 11.89
CA LEU A 8 9.45 -6.47 10.60
C LEU A 8 8.13 -6.48 9.81
N GLY A 9 7.40 -7.60 9.81
CA GLY A 9 6.09 -7.69 9.19
C GLY A 9 5.09 -6.70 9.78
N VAL A 10 5.07 -6.54 11.10
CA VAL A 10 4.24 -5.52 11.78
C VAL A 10 4.62 -4.11 11.33
N VAL A 11 5.92 -3.78 11.30
CA VAL A 11 6.39 -2.46 10.88
C VAL A 11 5.97 -2.16 9.45
N VAL A 12 6.12 -3.11 8.51
CA VAL A 12 5.72 -2.93 7.11
C VAL A 12 4.21 -2.71 6.99
N LEU A 13 3.39 -3.48 7.72
CA LEU A 13 1.94 -3.32 7.73
C LEU A 13 1.51 -1.94 8.28
N LEU A 14 2.14 -1.47 9.35
CA LEU A 14 1.83 -0.15 9.92
C LEU A 14 2.27 0.99 8.99
N LEU A 15 3.42 0.87 8.34
CA LEU A 15 3.86 1.83 7.32
C LEU A 15 2.89 1.84 6.13
N ALA A 16 2.47 0.67 5.65
CA ALA A 16 1.47 0.58 4.58
C ALA A 16 0.13 1.19 5.01
N ALA A 17 -0.31 0.94 6.25
CA ALA A 17 -1.53 1.56 6.78
C ALA A 17 -1.43 3.08 6.79
N LEU A 18 -0.32 3.64 7.25
CA LEU A 18 -0.10 5.09 7.26
C LEU A 18 -0.15 5.68 5.84
N VAL A 19 0.55 5.05 4.88
CA VAL A 19 0.57 5.50 3.48
C VAL A 19 -0.83 5.45 2.87
N HIS A 20 -1.60 4.37 3.12
CA HIS A 20 -2.97 4.22 2.61
C HIS A 20 -3.99 5.08 3.33
N ALA A 21 -3.69 5.58 4.54
CA ALA A 21 -4.56 6.54 5.22
C ALA A 21 -4.47 7.97 4.65
N LEU A 22 -3.32 8.36 4.07
CA LEU A 22 -3.13 9.73 3.54
C LEU A 22 -4.15 10.14 2.47
N PRO A 23 -4.53 9.27 1.49
CA PRO A 23 -5.54 9.60 0.50
C PRO A 23 -6.92 9.91 1.04
N LEU A 24 -7.23 9.52 2.29
CA LEU A 24 -8.54 9.78 2.91
C LEU A 24 -8.88 11.28 2.90
N LEU A 25 -7.88 12.15 3.00
CA LEU A 25 -8.07 13.59 2.88
C LEU A 25 -8.70 14.01 1.55
N GLY A 26 -8.52 13.21 0.49
CA GLY A 26 -9.15 13.42 -0.82
C GLY A 26 -10.68 13.29 -0.83
N VAL A 27 -11.29 12.70 0.22
CA VAL A 27 -12.74 12.65 0.39
C VAL A 27 -13.34 14.06 0.55
N LEU A 28 -12.57 15.01 1.09
CA LEU A 28 -13.00 16.38 1.38
C LEU A 28 -13.25 17.22 0.10
N GLY A 29 -12.80 16.76 -1.09
CA GLY A 29 -13.12 17.39 -2.36
C GLY A 29 -11.95 17.63 -3.29
N GLY A 30 -12.23 18.30 -4.42
CA GLY A 30 -11.27 18.56 -5.50
C GLY A 30 -10.02 19.31 -5.06
N ASP A 31 -10.14 20.31 -4.19
CA ASP A 31 -9.01 21.09 -3.66
C ASP A 31 -7.99 20.21 -2.92
N GLN A 32 -8.46 19.21 -2.17
CA GLN A 32 -7.58 18.28 -1.47
C GLN A 32 -6.93 17.29 -2.44
N LEU A 33 -7.66 16.84 -3.46
CA LEU A 33 -7.11 15.99 -4.52
C LEU A 33 -6.02 16.72 -5.31
N GLN A 34 -6.21 18.02 -5.57
CA GLN A 34 -5.19 18.85 -6.22
C GLN A 34 -3.93 18.97 -5.35
N LYS A 35 -4.07 19.17 -4.04
CA LYS A 35 -2.93 19.24 -3.10
C LYS A 35 -2.19 17.90 -2.99
N LEU A 36 -2.90 16.77 -2.99
CA LEU A 36 -2.32 15.45 -2.84
C LEU A 36 -1.64 14.94 -4.12
N TYR A 37 -2.29 15.13 -5.27
CA TYR A 37 -1.91 14.48 -6.51
C TYR A 37 -1.59 15.44 -7.65
N ALA A 38 -1.73 16.76 -7.44
CA ALA A 38 -1.64 17.78 -8.49
C ALA A 38 -2.57 17.48 -9.69
N VAL A 39 -3.75 16.93 -9.40
CA VAL A 39 -4.81 16.64 -10.37
C VAL A 39 -5.95 17.60 -10.15
N GLN A 40 -6.22 18.43 -11.14
CA GLN A 40 -7.38 19.32 -11.18
C GLN A 40 -8.50 18.60 -11.96
N THR A 41 -9.66 18.48 -11.35
CA THR A 41 -10.84 17.96 -12.03
C THR A 41 -12.10 18.59 -11.48
N ASP A 42 -12.86 19.21 -12.37
CA ASP A 42 -14.21 19.72 -12.10
C ASP A 42 -15.27 18.77 -12.67
N GLU A 43 -14.85 17.64 -13.27
CA GLU A 43 -15.77 16.66 -13.82
C GLU A 43 -16.37 15.80 -12.68
N PRO A 44 -17.72 15.86 -12.47
CA PRO A 44 -18.36 15.26 -11.30
C PRO A 44 -18.14 13.74 -11.18
N THR A 45 -18.13 13.01 -12.29
CA THR A 45 -17.98 11.55 -12.30
C THR A 45 -16.56 11.17 -11.88
N LEU A 46 -15.54 11.86 -12.40
CA LEU A 46 -14.15 11.62 -12.02
C LEU A 46 -13.93 11.97 -10.54
N LEU A 47 -14.51 13.09 -10.09
CA LEU A 47 -14.44 13.48 -8.66
C LEU A 47 -15.07 12.42 -7.76
N LEU A 48 -16.22 11.85 -8.14
CA LEU A 48 -16.87 10.78 -7.38
C LEU A 48 -15.95 9.53 -7.30
N LEU A 49 -15.37 9.12 -8.42
CA LEU A 49 -14.48 7.95 -8.48
C LEU A 49 -13.24 8.15 -7.59
N LEU A 50 -12.63 9.33 -7.63
CA LEU A 50 -11.44 9.64 -6.82
C LEU A 50 -11.78 9.68 -5.31
N ARG A 51 -12.93 10.23 -4.94
CA ARG A 51 -13.40 10.24 -3.54
C ARG A 51 -13.72 8.82 -3.05
N HIS A 52 -14.37 8.00 -3.89
CA HIS A 52 -14.62 6.61 -3.56
C HIS A 52 -13.33 5.82 -3.37
N ARG A 53 -12.34 5.99 -4.26
CA ARG A 53 -11.01 5.42 -4.09
C ARG A 53 -10.35 5.83 -2.76
N ALA A 54 -10.50 7.08 -2.35
CA ALA A 54 -9.96 7.56 -1.08
C ALA A 54 -10.57 6.83 0.13
N VAL A 55 -11.88 6.54 0.10
CA VAL A 55 -12.56 5.71 1.11
C VAL A 55 -12.01 4.28 1.10
N LEU A 56 -11.85 3.67 -0.07
CA LEU A 56 -11.29 2.31 -0.18
C LEU A 56 -9.87 2.22 0.39
N PHE A 57 -9.05 3.23 0.21
CA PHE A 57 -7.73 3.29 0.82
C PHE A 57 -7.78 3.38 2.34
N ALA A 58 -8.74 4.10 2.91
CA ALA A 58 -8.94 4.13 4.36
C ALA A 58 -9.37 2.75 4.90
N VAL A 59 -10.23 2.03 4.18
CA VAL A 59 -10.60 0.64 4.52
C VAL A 59 -9.37 -0.26 4.48
N LEU A 60 -8.53 -0.18 3.45
CA LEU A 60 -7.28 -0.95 3.37
C LEU A 60 -6.33 -0.60 4.52
N ALA A 61 -6.20 0.67 4.89
CA ALA A 61 -5.40 1.09 6.03
C ALA A 61 -5.88 0.42 7.33
N ALA A 62 -7.20 0.39 7.57
CA ALA A 62 -7.78 -0.29 8.73
C ALA A 62 -7.52 -1.80 8.71
N VAL A 63 -7.63 -2.44 7.55
CA VAL A 63 -7.31 -3.87 7.37
C VAL A 63 -5.83 -4.13 7.66
N PHE A 64 -4.92 -3.30 7.21
CA PHE A 64 -3.49 -3.47 7.48
C PHE A 64 -3.16 -3.34 8.97
N VAL A 65 -3.78 -2.38 9.68
CA VAL A 65 -3.66 -2.29 11.15
C VAL A 65 -4.18 -3.55 11.82
N TYR A 66 -5.34 -4.05 11.41
CA TYR A 66 -5.92 -5.28 11.95
C TYR A 66 -5.01 -6.49 11.71
N CYS A 67 -4.45 -6.63 10.51
CA CYS A 67 -3.47 -7.68 10.19
C CYS A 67 -2.18 -7.56 11.01
N ALA A 68 -1.71 -6.35 11.29
CA ALA A 68 -0.54 -6.11 12.13
C ALA A 68 -0.76 -6.62 13.57
N MET A 69 -1.98 -6.40 14.11
CA MET A 69 -2.37 -6.84 15.45
C MET A 69 -2.63 -8.35 15.55
N SER A 70 -2.91 -9.02 14.42
CA SER A 70 -3.31 -10.44 14.36
C SER A 70 -2.18 -11.29 13.76
N PRO A 71 -1.38 -12.02 14.58
CA PRO A 71 -0.23 -12.79 14.08
C PRO A 71 -0.55 -13.76 12.95
N SER A 72 -1.72 -14.41 12.99
CA SER A 72 -2.18 -15.36 11.96
C SER A 72 -2.49 -14.69 10.61
N LEU A 73 -2.79 -13.40 10.60
CA LEU A 73 -3.17 -12.65 9.40
C LEU A 73 -2.03 -11.80 8.81
N ARG A 74 -0.87 -11.73 9.47
CA ARG A 74 0.26 -10.91 9.01
C ARG A 74 0.70 -11.23 7.58
N SER A 75 0.84 -12.52 7.26
CA SER A 75 1.22 -12.93 5.88
C SER A 75 0.16 -12.56 4.85
N VAL A 76 -1.13 -12.65 5.21
CA VAL A 76 -2.24 -12.22 4.34
C VAL A 76 -2.17 -10.71 4.12
N GLY A 77 -2.02 -9.92 5.19
CA GLY A 77 -1.89 -8.47 5.11
C GLY A 77 -0.70 -8.04 4.25
N LEU A 78 0.48 -8.67 4.45
CA LEU A 78 1.67 -8.38 3.63
C LEU A 78 1.46 -8.73 2.15
N SER A 79 0.75 -9.82 1.85
CA SER A 79 0.39 -10.17 0.47
C SER A 79 -0.55 -9.14 -0.14
N MET A 80 -1.51 -8.62 0.63
CA MET A 80 -2.39 -7.54 0.17
C MET A 80 -1.61 -6.25 -0.09
N VAL A 81 -0.69 -5.85 0.81
CA VAL A 81 0.20 -4.70 0.56
C VAL A 81 0.95 -4.90 -0.75
N LEU A 82 1.59 -6.08 -0.94
CA LEU A 82 2.35 -6.39 -2.14
C LEU A 82 1.50 -6.24 -3.41
N VAL A 83 0.31 -6.84 -3.45
CA VAL A 83 -0.58 -6.79 -4.61
C VAL A 83 -1.07 -5.36 -4.89
N CYS A 84 -1.50 -4.62 -3.86
CA CYS A 84 -2.00 -3.26 -4.02
C CYS A 84 -0.92 -2.31 -4.55
N THR A 85 0.27 -2.34 -3.96
CA THR A 85 1.35 -1.43 -4.35
C THR A 85 1.99 -1.85 -5.68
N ALA A 86 2.20 -3.16 -5.92
CA ALA A 86 2.75 -3.66 -7.19
C ALA A 86 1.81 -3.38 -8.37
N SER A 87 0.50 -3.48 -8.18
CA SER A 87 -0.48 -3.15 -9.24
C SER A 87 -0.38 -1.69 -9.66
N PHE A 88 -0.23 -0.76 -8.71
CA PHE A 88 -0.04 0.65 -9.03
C PHE A 88 1.29 0.89 -9.76
N VAL A 89 2.40 0.32 -9.26
CA VAL A 89 3.72 0.44 -9.90
C VAL A 89 3.67 -0.09 -11.33
N LEU A 90 3.05 -1.25 -11.55
CA LEU A 90 2.91 -1.85 -12.87
C LEU A 90 2.08 -0.98 -13.82
N LEU A 91 0.91 -0.52 -13.38
CA LEU A 91 0.04 0.34 -14.18
C LEU A 91 0.72 1.68 -14.53
N ALA A 92 1.45 2.26 -13.58
CA ALA A 92 2.21 3.49 -13.80
C ALA A 92 3.33 3.32 -14.85
N GLN A 93 3.97 2.14 -14.90
CA GLN A 93 4.97 1.83 -15.91
C GLN A 93 4.36 1.54 -17.29
N LEU A 94 3.23 0.82 -17.33
CA LEU A 94 2.55 0.48 -18.58
C LEU A 94 1.86 1.68 -19.23
N GLY A 95 1.44 2.68 -18.44
CA GLY A 95 0.76 3.88 -18.93
C GLY A 95 1.63 4.78 -19.78
N GLY A 96 2.96 4.68 -19.70
CA GLY A 96 3.93 5.37 -20.56
C GLY A 96 3.96 6.90 -20.45
N ASP A 97 3.02 7.50 -19.72
CA ASP A 97 2.87 8.93 -19.59
C ASP A 97 3.82 9.54 -18.54
N ALA A 98 4.21 10.79 -18.77
CA ALA A 98 5.04 11.52 -17.81
C ALA A 98 4.24 11.79 -16.52
N MET A 99 4.54 11.03 -15.47
CA MET A 99 3.96 11.27 -14.15
C MET A 99 4.36 12.65 -13.62
N ASN A 100 3.41 13.38 -13.05
CA ASN A 100 3.70 14.61 -12.33
C ASN A 100 4.54 14.34 -11.06
N PRO A 101 5.20 15.36 -10.48
CA PRO A 101 6.08 15.17 -9.31
C PRO A 101 5.38 14.58 -8.08
N ALA A 102 4.08 14.87 -7.89
CA ALA A 102 3.31 14.32 -6.78
C ALA A 102 3.10 12.81 -6.95
N LEU A 103 2.72 12.37 -8.15
CA LEU A 103 2.51 10.96 -8.46
C LEU A 103 3.82 10.17 -8.47
N LYS A 104 4.95 10.79 -8.88
CA LYS A 104 6.28 10.17 -8.75
C LYS A 104 6.65 9.85 -7.30
N ARG A 105 6.28 10.71 -6.35
CA ARG A 105 6.49 10.44 -4.92
C ARG A 105 5.70 9.20 -4.47
N VAL A 106 4.44 9.10 -4.85
CA VAL A 106 3.61 7.92 -4.56
C VAL A 106 4.25 6.67 -5.16
N PHE A 107 4.66 6.73 -6.43
CA PHE A 107 5.32 5.63 -7.13
C PHE A 107 6.53 5.09 -6.36
N TRP A 108 7.44 5.95 -5.90
CA TRP A 108 8.63 5.51 -5.17
C TRP A 108 8.30 4.96 -3.78
N VAL A 109 7.30 5.51 -3.10
CA VAL A 109 6.81 4.95 -1.83
C VAL A 109 6.26 3.54 -2.05
N ASP A 110 5.49 3.32 -3.12
CA ASP A 110 4.96 2.01 -3.44
C ASP A 110 6.05 1.01 -3.86
N VAL A 111 7.08 1.44 -4.59
CA VAL A 111 8.26 0.60 -4.89
C VAL A 111 8.96 0.14 -3.61
N ILE A 112 9.10 1.01 -2.62
CA ILE A 112 9.66 0.66 -1.31
C ILE A 112 8.76 -0.37 -0.60
N LEU A 113 7.45 -0.15 -0.56
CA LEU A 113 6.51 -1.07 0.07
C LEU A 113 6.47 -2.44 -0.63
N VAL A 114 6.54 -2.49 -1.96
CA VAL A 114 6.71 -3.73 -2.73
C VAL A 114 7.96 -4.48 -2.28
N SER A 115 9.09 -3.78 -2.23
CA SER A 115 10.38 -4.39 -1.88
C SER A 115 10.39 -4.93 -0.44
N LEU A 116 9.84 -4.16 0.51
CA LEU A 116 9.78 -4.56 1.91
C LEU A 116 8.83 -5.74 2.13
N SER A 117 7.61 -5.66 1.59
CA SER A 117 6.62 -6.73 1.75
C SER A 117 7.05 -8.03 1.07
N ALA A 118 7.62 -7.97 -0.14
CA ALA A 118 8.16 -9.12 -0.82
C ALA A 118 9.32 -9.75 -0.04
N SER A 119 10.26 -8.95 0.48
CA SER A 119 11.40 -9.45 1.27
C SER A 119 10.94 -10.18 2.54
N VAL A 120 10.00 -9.60 3.29
CA VAL A 120 9.48 -10.24 4.51
C VAL A 120 8.77 -11.55 4.17
N LEU A 121 7.92 -11.56 3.13
CA LEU A 121 7.22 -12.78 2.70
C LEU A 121 8.21 -13.88 2.26
N LEU A 122 9.23 -13.55 1.49
CA LEU A 122 10.25 -14.52 1.05
C LEU A 122 11.00 -15.12 2.25
N ILE A 123 11.38 -14.31 3.23
CA ILE A 123 12.04 -14.80 4.45
C ILE A 123 11.10 -15.70 5.25
N GLN A 124 9.81 -15.36 5.37
CA GLN A 124 8.81 -16.19 6.06
C GLN A 124 8.62 -17.55 5.37
N VAL A 125 8.53 -17.56 4.04
CA VAL A 125 8.43 -18.81 3.26
C VAL A 125 9.69 -19.64 3.42
N GLY A 126 10.87 -19.06 3.28
CA GLY A 126 12.15 -19.74 3.46
C GLY A 126 12.29 -20.38 4.84
N ALA A 127 11.92 -19.65 5.91
CA ALA A 127 11.95 -20.15 7.29
C ALA A 127 11.00 -21.34 7.50
N ARG A 128 9.81 -21.31 6.89
CA ARG A 128 8.86 -22.45 6.96
C ARG A 128 9.37 -23.69 6.24
N VAL A 129 9.95 -23.53 5.04
CA VAL A 129 10.49 -24.64 4.24
C VAL A 129 11.69 -25.29 4.93
N LEU A 130 12.58 -24.50 5.54
CA LEU A 130 13.74 -25.02 6.27
C LEU A 130 13.33 -25.66 7.60
N GLY A 131 12.39 -25.09 8.33
CA GLY A 131 11.86 -25.65 9.58
C GLY A 131 11.02 -26.92 9.39
N ALA A 132 10.44 -27.14 8.22
CA ALA A 132 9.72 -28.37 7.89
C ALA A 132 10.64 -29.54 7.52
N LYS A 133 11.95 -29.30 7.30
CA LYS A 133 12.95 -30.32 6.97
C LYS A 133 13.80 -30.75 8.17
N ALA A 134 13.62 -30.16 9.33
CA ALA A 134 14.29 -30.47 10.59
C ALA A 134 13.36 -31.23 11.53
#